data_c4de3be1195f02723f14c1aa02668b81
#
_entry.id   c4de3be1195f02723f14c1aa02668b81
#
_cell.length_a   1.000
_cell.length_b   1.000
_cell.length_c   1.000
_cell.angle_alpha   90.00
_cell.angle_beta   90.00
_cell.angle_gamma   90.00
#
_symmetry.space_group_name_H-M   'P 1'
#
loop_
_entity.id
_entity.type
_entity.pdbx_description
1 polymer ?
#
loop_
_entity_poly.entity_id
_entity_poly.type
_entity_poly.pdbx_seq_one_letter_code
_entity_poly.pdbx_strand_id
1 'polypeptide(L)'
;MATILLVEDNELNRDMLSRRLLRRDFEVVMAVDGQEGVAMANEKQPDLILMDMSLPVLDGWSATRQLKANPSTAGIPVIALTAHAMDGEREKCLEAGCDDFDTKPVEFKRLLEKINHWISRRSGEG
;
A
#
# COMPACT_ATOMS: atom_id res chain seq x y z
N MET A 1 -17.36 1.23 4.94
CA MET A 1 -16.56 1.38 3.73
C MET A 1 -15.08 1.42 4.10
N ALA A 2 -14.27 0.58 3.48
CA ALA A 2 -12.86 0.50 3.84
C ALA A 2 -12.08 1.67 3.24
N THR A 3 -11.07 2.12 3.97
CA THR A 3 -10.20 3.23 3.54
C THR A 3 -8.86 2.69 3.10
N ILE A 4 -8.43 3.06 1.91
CA ILE A 4 -7.14 2.67 1.36
C ILE A 4 -6.25 3.90 1.25
N LEU A 5 -5.04 3.80 1.78
CA LEU A 5 -4.02 4.83 1.57
C LEU A 5 -3.19 4.42 0.37
N LEU A 6 -3.17 5.27 -0.65
CA LEU A 6 -2.39 5.03 -1.86
C LEU A 6 -1.19 5.96 -1.85
N VAL A 7 0.01 5.38 -1.77
CA VAL A 7 1.24 6.14 -1.76
C VAL A 7 1.92 5.95 -3.12
N GLU A 8 1.87 6.98 -3.94
CA GLU A 8 2.30 6.92 -5.33
C GLU A 8 2.72 8.32 -5.78
N ASP A 9 3.95 8.46 -6.26
CA ASP A 9 4.43 9.78 -6.64
C ASP A 9 4.05 10.20 -8.05
N ASN A 10 3.70 9.25 -8.92
CA ASN A 10 3.32 9.58 -10.30
C ASN A 10 1.85 9.97 -10.33
N GLU A 11 1.58 11.19 -10.78
CA GLU A 11 0.23 11.74 -10.73
C GLU A 11 -0.75 10.94 -11.57
N LEU A 12 -0.35 10.50 -12.77
CA LEU A 12 -1.23 9.73 -13.62
C LEU A 12 -1.58 8.38 -13.01
N ASN A 13 -0.57 7.70 -12.47
CA ASN A 13 -0.81 6.40 -11.82
C ASN A 13 -1.70 6.57 -10.60
N ARG A 14 -1.44 7.61 -9.82
CA ARG A 14 -2.22 7.90 -8.61
C ARG A 14 -3.68 8.16 -8.98
N ASP A 15 -3.90 8.97 -10.01
CA ASP A 15 -5.24 9.31 -10.45
C ASP A 15 -5.99 8.09 -10.99
N MET A 16 -5.34 7.33 -11.85
CA MET A 16 -5.97 6.15 -12.43
C MET A 16 -6.36 5.13 -11.37
N LEU A 17 -5.43 4.84 -10.47
CA LEU A 17 -5.68 3.80 -9.49
C LEU A 17 -6.72 4.25 -8.46
N SER A 18 -6.65 5.51 -8.04
CA SER A 18 -7.63 6.01 -7.08
C SER A 18 -9.05 5.98 -7.65
N ARG A 19 -9.21 6.34 -8.92
CA ARG A 19 -10.52 6.30 -9.54
C ARG A 19 -11.09 4.90 -9.59
N ARG A 20 -10.25 3.92 -9.89
CA ARG A 20 -10.70 2.53 -9.93
C ARG A 20 -11.12 2.03 -8.55
N LEU A 21 -10.37 2.42 -7.53
CA LEU A 21 -10.72 2.04 -6.17
C LEU A 21 -12.01 2.69 -5.71
N LEU A 22 -12.21 3.97 -6.06
CA LEU A 22 -13.45 4.66 -5.71
C LEU A 22 -14.67 3.99 -6.32
N ARG A 23 -14.53 3.46 -7.53
CA ARG A 23 -15.63 2.77 -8.20
C ARG A 23 -16.00 1.45 -7.51
N ARG A 24 -15.12 0.94 -6.68
CA ARG A 24 -15.38 -0.28 -5.92
C ARG A 24 -15.77 0.02 -4.48
N ASP A 25 -16.20 1.27 -4.24
CA ASP A 25 -16.74 1.70 -2.95
C ASP A 25 -15.71 1.76 -1.83
N PHE A 26 -14.44 1.95 -2.17
CA PHE A 26 -13.43 2.24 -1.17
C PHE A 26 -13.31 3.75 -0.98
N GLU A 27 -12.98 4.17 0.23
CA GLU A 27 -12.47 5.51 0.45
C GLU A 27 -10.98 5.50 0.13
N VAL A 28 -10.49 6.57 -0.48
CA VAL A 28 -9.08 6.62 -0.86
C VAL A 28 -8.46 7.90 -0.32
N VAL A 29 -7.37 7.76 0.44
CA VAL A 29 -6.52 8.89 0.79
C VAL A 29 -5.20 8.68 0.07
N MET A 30 -4.53 9.77 -0.30
CA MET A 30 -3.36 9.67 -1.16
C MET A 30 -2.18 10.40 -0.56
N ALA A 31 -0.99 9.87 -0.82
CA ALA A 31 0.27 10.49 -0.45
C ALA A 31 1.21 10.43 -1.65
N VAL A 32 2.11 11.40 -1.75
CA VAL A 32 2.96 11.53 -2.93
C VAL A 32 4.41 11.07 -2.70
N ASP A 33 4.77 10.79 -1.46
CA ASP A 33 6.09 10.24 -1.16
C ASP A 33 6.01 9.41 0.11
N GLY A 34 7.12 8.76 0.46
CA GLY A 34 7.13 7.84 1.59
C GLY A 34 6.93 8.53 2.93
N GLN A 35 7.47 9.73 3.07
CA GLN A 35 7.31 10.46 4.32
C GLN A 35 5.86 10.85 4.55
N GLU A 36 5.22 11.39 3.52
CA GLU A 36 3.81 11.72 3.60
C GLU A 36 2.98 10.47 3.83
N GLY A 37 3.37 9.35 3.22
CA GLY A 37 2.68 8.09 3.42
C GLY A 37 2.67 7.66 4.88
N VAL A 38 3.83 7.75 5.54
CA VAL A 38 3.91 7.40 6.95
C VAL A 38 3.05 8.34 7.80
N ALA A 39 3.10 9.64 7.52
CA ALA A 39 2.31 10.61 8.27
C ALA A 39 0.82 10.37 8.08
N MET A 40 0.40 10.11 6.84
CA MET A 40 -1.02 9.86 6.55
C MET A 40 -1.50 8.58 7.20
N ALA A 41 -0.67 7.54 7.23
CA ALA A 41 -1.05 6.30 7.87
C ALA A 41 -1.29 6.49 9.37
N ASN A 42 -0.43 7.28 10.00
CA ASN A 42 -0.61 7.58 11.43
C ASN A 42 -1.86 8.40 11.68
N GLU A 43 -2.11 9.38 10.82
CA GLU A 43 -3.23 10.29 11.03
C GLU A 43 -4.57 9.65 10.67
N LYS A 44 -4.64 8.99 9.53
CA LYS A 44 -5.92 8.50 8.99
C LYS A 44 -6.25 7.06 9.37
N GLN A 45 -5.27 6.30 9.81
CA GLN A 45 -5.46 4.91 10.20
C GLN A 45 -6.25 4.13 9.14
N PRO A 46 -5.71 4.03 7.91
CA PRO A 46 -6.43 3.33 6.85
C PRO A 46 -6.53 1.83 7.12
N ASP A 47 -7.39 1.17 6.38
CA ASP A 47 -7.55 -0.27 6.50
C ASP A 47 -6.50 -1.04 5.72
N LEU A 48 -5.88 -0.40 4.74
CA LEU A 48 -4.87 -1.03 3.91
C LEU A 48 -4.04 0.05 3.23
N ILE A 49 -2.77 -0.24 2.99
CA ILE A 49 -1.86 0.69 2.32
C ILE A 49 -1.34 0.05 1.05
N LEU A 50 -1.47 0.77 -0.08
CA LEU A 50 -0.79 0.42 -1.33
C LEU A 50 0.44 1.30 -1.40
N MET A 51 1.63 0.69 -1.38
CA MET A 51 2.89 1.41 -1.25
C MET A 51 3.76 1.18 -2.48
N ASP A 52 3.97 2.23 -3.26
CA ASP A 52 4.94 2.18 -4.34
C ASP A 52 6.33 2.09 -3.72
N MET A 53 7.16 1.19 -4.24
CA MET A 53 8.49 1.02 -3.67
C MET A 53 9.49 2.05 -4.19
N SER A 54 9.21 2.69 -5.32
CA SER A 54 10.11 3.66 -5.95
C SER A 54 9.70 5.10 -5.64
N LEU A 55 9.68 5.46 -4.38
CA LEU A 55 9.22 6.78 -3.95
C LEU A 55 10.38 7.73 -3.69
N PRO A 56 10.15 9.04 -3.89
CA PRO A 56 11.14 10.03 -3.50
C PRO A 56 11.05 10.32 -2.00
N VAL A 57 12.02 11.05 -1.49
CA VAL A 57 12.15 11.52 -0.10
C VAL A 57 12.39 10.35 0.84
N LEU A 58 11.44 9.43 0.97
CA LEU A 58 11.58 8.23 1.76
C LEU A 58 11.03 7.09 0.91
N ASP A 59 11.88 6.13 0.53
CA ASP A 59 11.42 5.07 -0.36
C ASP A 59 10.44 4.14 0.33
N GLY A 60 9.77 3.30 -0.48
CA GLY A 60 8.71 2.43 0.04
C GLY A 60 9.20 1.39 1.03
N TRP A 61 10.44 0.90 0.86
CA TRP A 61 11.01 -0.07 1.81
C TRP A 61 11.15 0.55 3.19
N SER A 62 11.75 1.74 3.23
CA SER A 62 11.99 2.45 4.48
C SER A 62 10.69 2.89 5.13
N ALA A 63 9.74 3.37 4.31
CA ALA A 63 8.43 3.76 4.83
C ALA A 63 7.73 2.56 5.47
N THR A 64 7.77 1.41 4.81
CA THR A 64 7.14 0.20 5.35
C THR A 64 7.78 -0.21 6.65
N ARG A 65 9.12 -0.16 6.74
CA ARG A 65 9.79 -0.50 8.00
C ARG A 65 9.35 0.40 9.13
N GLN A 66 9.21 1.71 8.85
CA GLN A 66 8.74 2.63 9.87
C GLN A 66 7.32 2.31 10.32
N LEU A 67 6.45 2.00 9.36
CA LEU A 67 5.07 1.66 9.69
C LEU A 67 4.99 0.40 10.54
N LYS A 68 5.79 -0.60 10.20
CA LYS A 68 5.75 -1.87 10.93
C LYS A 68 6.44 -1.79 12.29
N ALA A 69 7.31 -0.80 12.48
CA ALA A 69 7.96 -0.59 13.77
C ALA A 69 7.10 0.21 14.75
N ASN A 70 6.03 0.85 14.26
CA ASN A 70 5.17 1.68 15.09
C ASN A 70 3.92 0.89 15.46
N PRO A 71 3.67 0.64 16.76
CA PRO A 71 2.51 -0.17 17.16
C PRO A 71 1.18 0.35 16.62
N SER A 72 1.04 1.66 16.40
CA SER A 72 -0.24 2.20 15.94
C SER A 72 -0.50 1.91 14.46
N THR A 73 0.53 1.57 13.69
CA THR A 73 0.37 1.28 12.26
C THR A 73 0.81 -0.13 11.87
N ALA A 74 1.46 -0.85 12.80
CA ALA A 74 2.02 -2.17 12.47
C ALA A 74 0.98 -3.16 11.99
N GLY A 75 -0.26 -3.04 12.45
CA GLY A 75 -1.33 -3.96 12.08
C GLY A 75 -1.99 -3.66 10.74
N ILE A 76 -1.63 -2.54 10.09
CA ILE A 76 -2.24 -2.18 8.82
C ILE A 76 -1.55 -2.95 7.70
N PRO A 77 -2.29 -3.72 6.87
CA PRO A 77 -1.67 -4.45 5.77
C PRO A 77 -1.03 -3.51 4.76
N VAL A 78 0.17 -3.84 4.31
CA VAL A 78 0.88 -3.08 3.28
C VAL A 78 1.10 -3.98 2.09
N ILE A 79 0.56 -3.58 0.93
CA ILE A 79 0.79 -4.26 -0.33
C ILE A 79 1.79 -3.42 -1.11
N ALA A 80 2.96 -3.97 -1.38
CA ALA A 80 4.01 -3.29 -2.12
C ALA A 80 3.71 -3.32 -3.61
N LEU A 81 3.88 -2.19 -4.28
CA LEU A 81 3.78 -2.12 -5.74
C LEU A 81 5.19 -1.91 -6.27
N THR A 82 5.70 -2.88 -7.01
CA THR A 82 7.08 -2.86 -7.48
C THR A 82 7.15 -2.96 -8.99
N ALA A 83 8.14 -2.30 -9.59
CA ALA A 83 8.33 -2.35 -11.03
C ALA A 83 8.99 -3.66 -11.47
N HIS A 84 9.52 -4.41 -10.54
CA HIS A 84 10.29 -5.62 -10.88
C HIS A 84 9.75 -6.81 -10.11
N ALA A 85 9.56 -7.91 -10.83
CA ALA A 85 9.07 -9.15 -10.22
C ALA A 85 10.19 -10.14 -9.96
N MET A 86 11.42 -9.66 -9.84
CA MET A 86 12.57 -10.53 -9.63
C MET A 86 12.62 -11.01 -8.20
N ASP A 87 13.27 -12.15 -7.99
CA ASP A 87 13.31 -12.78 -6.68
C ASP A 87 13.81 -11.84 -5.59
N GLY A 88 14.85 -11.05 -5.90
CA GLY A 88 15.39 -10.14 -4.92
C GLY A 88 14.40 -9.09 -4.45
N GLU A 89 13.52 -8.64 -5.32
CA GLU A 89 12.53 -7.64 -4.98
C GLU A 89 11.49 -8.21 -4.02
N ARG A 90 11.07 -9.43 -4.28
CA ARG A 90 10.11 -10.07 -3.39
C ARG A 90 10.67 -10.21 -1.98
N GLU A 91 11.92 -10.62 -1.88
CA GLU A 91 12.57 -10.78 -0.60
C GLU A 91 12.70 -9.46 0.12
N LYS A 92 13.05 -8.40 -0.60
CA LYS A 92 13.12 -7.07 -0.02
C LYS A 92 11.77 -6.62 0.56
N CYS A 93 10.69 -6.91 -0.17
CA CYS A 93 9.35 -6.57 0.30
C CYS A 93 9.06 -7.27 1.62
N LEU A 94 9.34 -8.56 1.68
CA LEU A 94 9.06 -9.33 2.88
C LEU A 94 9.93 -8.87 4.05
N GLU A 95 11.20 -8.59 3.81
CA GLU A 95 12.10 -8.12 4.86
C GLU A 95 11.68 -6.78 5.41
N ALA A 96 11.13 -5.91 4.55
CA ALA A 96 10.66 -4.61 5.01
C ALA A 96 9.38 -4.74 5.82
N GLY A 97 8.71 -5.88 5.76
CA GLY A 97 7.49 -6.12 6.52
C GLY A 97 6.22 -6.00 5.71
N CYS A 98 6.32 -5.95 4.38
CA CYS A 98 5.13 -5.93 3.54
C CYS A 98 4.35 -7.22 3.71
N ASP A 99 3.04 -7.10 3.69
CA ASP A 99 2.17 -8.27 3.84
C ASP A 99 1.96 -8.97 2.50
N ASP A 100 2.06 -8.23 1.40
CA ASP A 100 1.89 -8.79 0.07
C ASP A 100 2.61 -7.87 -0.92
N PHE A 101 2.65 -8.26 -2.18
CA PHE A 101 3.20 -7.38 -3.21
C PHE A 101 2.51 -7.65 -4.54
N ASP A 102 2.60 -6.68 -5.44
CA ASP A 102 2.13 -6.84 -6.80
C ASP A 102 3.08 -6.09 -7.70
N THR A 103 3.04 -6.40 -8.98
CA THR A 103 3.98 -5.84 -9.94
C THR A 103 3.30 -4.81 -10.83
N LYS A 104 4.10 -3.84 -11.29
CA LYS A 104 3.65 -2.88 -12.27
C LYS A 104 3.98 -3.39 -13.66
N PRO A 105 3.15 -3.09 -14.65
CA PRO A 105 1.91 -2.30 -14.55
C PRO A 105 0.85 -3.05 -13.77
N VAL A 106 0.03 -2.29 -13.05
CA VAL A 106 -0.99 -2.87 -12.18
C VAL A 106 -2.07 -3.57 -13.01
N GLU A 107 -2.32 -4.82 -12.69
CA GLU A 107 -3.46 -5.55 -13.24
C GLU A 107 -4.55 -5.46 -12.18
N PHE A 108 -5.53 -4.59 -12.39
CA PHE A 108 -6.43 -4.18 -11.33
C PHE A 108 -7.23 -5.32 -10.73
N LYS A 109 -7.68 -6.27 -11.55
CA LYS A 109 -8.47 -7.38 -11.04
C LYS A 109 -7.67 -8.20 -10.02
N ARG A 110 -6.40 -8.47 -10.36
CA ARG A 110 -5.52 -9.21 -9.45
C ARG A 110 -5.25 -8.42 -8.17
N LEU A 111 -5.00 -7.12 -8.32
CA LEU A 111 -4.76 -6.26 -7.17
C LEU A 111 -5.99 -6.19 -6.27
N LEU A 112 -7.16 -6.07 -6.87
CA LEU A 112 -8.41 -6.00 -6.11
C LEU A 112 -8.63 -7.27 -5.29
N GLU A 113 -8.29 -8.42 -5.84
CA GLU A 113 -8.41 -9.67 -5.09
C GLU A 113 -7.51 -9.67 -3.87
N LYS A 114 -6.29 -9.15 -4.02
CA LYS A 114 -5.38 -9.05 -2.88
C LYS A 114 -5.89 -8.08 -1.84
N ILE A 115 -6.39 -6.93 -2.30
CA ILE A 115 -6.94 -5.94 -1.39
C ILE A 115 -8.09 -6.53 -0.57
N ASN A 116 -9.01 -7.20 -1.23
CA ASN A 116 -10.16 -7.79 -0.53
C ASN A 116 -9.72 -8.86 0.45
N HIS A 117 -8.72 -9.65 0.07
CA HIS A 117 -8.19 -10.68 0.95
C HIS A 117 -7.65 -10.08 2.26
N TRP A 118 -6.82 -9.04 2.15
CA TRP A 118 -6.18 -8.48 3.33
C TRP A 118 -7.14 -7.66 4.18
N ILE A 119 -8.08 -6.96 3.57
CA ILE A 119 -9.09 -6.22 4.32
C ILE A 119 -9.99 -7.19 5.08
N SER A 120 -10.37 -8.28 4.45
CA SER A 120 -11.19 -9.29 5.08
C SER A 120 -10.51 -9.91 6.29
N ARG A 121 -9.22 -10.21 6.16
CA ARG A 121 -8.48 -10.78 7.30
C ARG A 121 -8.36 -9.78 8.44
N ARG A 122 -8.15 -8.49 8.11
CA ARG A 122 -7.99 -7.48 9.13
C ARG A 122 -9.29 -7.20 9.86
N SER A 123 -10.42 -7.34 9.17
CA SER A 123 -11.71 -7.12 9.82
C SER A 123 -12.02 -8.15 10.88
N GLY A 124 -11.15 -9.05 11.12
CA GLY A 124 -11.19 -9.86 12.29
C GLY A 124 -12.09 -11.00 12.21
N GLU A 125 -12.36 -11.40 11.07
CA GLU A 125 -13.05 -12.53 10.98
C GLU A 125 -12.41 -13.48 11.80
N GLY A 126 -11.51 -13.08 12.26
CA GLY A 126 -10.91 -13.87 13.24
C GLY A 126 -10.56 -14.68 13.38
#